data_e9431d977dcfb5b431d83551045478b7
#
_entry.id   e9431d977dcfb5b431d83551045478b7
#
_cell.length_a   1.000
_cell.length_b   1.000
_cell.length_c   1.000
_cell.angle_alpha   90.00
_cell.angle_beta   90.00
_cell.angle_gamma   90.00
#
_symmetry.space_group_name_H-M   'P 1'
#
loop_
_entity.id
_entity.type
_entity.pdbx_description
1 polymer ?
#
loop_
_entity_poly.entity_id
_entity_poly.type
_entity_poly.pdbx_seq_one_letter_code
_entity_poly.pdbx_strand_id
1 'polypeptide(L)'
;MKTTEENRGISDWMCCQSTSIDLSGSETYLFPGAFYGNRHIERVVLPEWAETVPRNLFKGCTKLKEVTLPADSDISESAFEGCVALTDIYLPLCIGNIAANAFKGCPENIRFHVNSPIINPEKLKQHIEKELGRSIELYDNIGGKSRNSF
;
A
#
# COMPACT_ATOMS: atom_id res chain seq x y z
N MET A 1 -2.96 -11.38 22.72
CA MET A 1 -3.40 -10.44 22.84
C MET A 1 -3.54 -9.54 21.85
N LYS A 2 -3.93 -9.83 20.76
CA LYS A 2 -4.10 -9.01 19.85
C LYS A 2 -5.16 -8.11 20.00
N THR A 3 -6.17 -8.41 20.65
CA THR A 3 -7.22 -7.48 20.82
C THR A 3 -6.76 -6.28 21.54
N THR A 4 -5.80 -6.44 22.42
CA THR A 4 -5.27 -5.33 23.13
C THR A 4 -4.63 -4.34 22.19
N GLU A 5 -3.92 -4.84 21.22
CA GLU A 5 -3.28 -3.97 20.27
C GLU A 5 -4.29 -3.25 19.41
N GLU A 6 -5.38 -3.90 19.08
CA GLU A 6 -6.37 -3.26 18.27
C GLU A 6 -7.03 -2.11 18.98
N ASN A 7 -7.11 -2.18 20.29
CA ASN A 7 -7.77 -1.14 21.06
C ASN A 7 -6.86 -0.04 21.51
N ARG A 8 -5.59 -0.11 21.17
CA ARG A 8 -4.67 0.91 21.58
C ARG A 8 -4.79 2.11 20.71
N GLY A 9 -4.27 3.20 21.16
CA GLY A 9 -4.18 4.37 20.35
C GLY A 9 -3.27 4.14 19.17
N ILE A 10 -3.50 4.89 18.12
CA ILE A 10 -2.73 4.72 16.93
C ILE A 10 -1.26 4.96 17.12
N SER A 11 -0.90 5.83 18.02
CA SER A 11 0.52 6.12 18.20
C SER A 11 1.31 4.89 18.58
N ASP A 12 0.65 3.85 19.10
CA ASP A 12 1.38 2.64 19.45
C ASP A 12 1.88 1.89 18.23
N TRP A 13 1.30 2.16 17.08
CA TRP A 13 1.69 1.42 15.89
C TRP A 13 3.03 1.87 15.34
N MET A 14 3.45 3.07 15.69
CA MET A 14 4.76 3.53 15.29
C MET A 14 5.85 2.71 15.94
N CYS A 15 5.58 2.17 17.12
CA CYS A 15 6.53 1.36 17.86
C CYS A 15 6.19 -0.12 17.82
N CYS A 16 5.19 -0.49 17.06
CA CYS A 16 4.77 -1.89 16.97
C CYS A 16 5.90 -2.72 16.40
N GLN A 17 6.18 -3.86 17.01
CA GLN A 17 7.27 -4.71 16.56
C GLN A 17 6.81 -5.88 15.71
N SER A 18 5.54 -5.94 15.38
CA SER A 18 5.06 -6.98 14.47
C SER A 18 5.62 -6.77 13.09
N THR A 19 5.88 -7.86 12.39
CA THR A 19 6.34 -7.77 11.02
C THR A 19 5.17 -7.81 10.02
N SER A 20 4.00 -8.24 10.45
CA SER A 20 2.87 -8.36 9.56
C SER A 20 1.62 -7.88 10.28
N ILE A 21 0.88 -6.97 9.66
CA ILE A 21 -0.33 -6.41 10.22
C ILE A 21 -1.43 -6.52 9.20
N ASP A 22 -2.53 -7.13 9.59
CA ASP A 22 -3.69 -7.29 8.72
C ASP A 22 -4.84 -6.52 9.32
N LEU A 23 -5.21 -5.44 8.67
CA LEU A 23 -6.30 -4.59 9.12
C LEU A 23 -7.60 -4.82 8.36
N SER A 24 -7.62 -5.85 7.50
CA SER A 24 -8.85 -6.15 6.77
C SER A 24 -9.95 -6.48 7.79
N GLY A 25 -11.13 -5.96 7.55
CA GLY A 25 -12.23 -6.15 8.48
C GLY A 25 -12.15 -5.31 9.74
N SER A 26 -11.08 -4.53 9.89
CA SER A 26 -10.91 -3.69 11.07
C SER A 26 -11.66 -2.37 10.89
N GLU A 27 -12.09 -1.80 11.99
CA GLU A 27 -12.69 -0.47 11.96
C GLU A 27 -11.73 0.58 12.50
N THR A 28 -10.47 0.23 12.61
CA THR A 28 -9.48 1.14 13.16
C THR A 28 -9.31 2.35 12.26
N TYR A 29 -9.36 3.52 12.85
CA TYR A 29 -9.15 4.74 12.08
C TYR A 29 -7.67 4.87 11.69
N LEU A 30 -7.44 5.20 10.44
CA LEU A 30 -6.09 5.42 9.96
C LEU A 30 -5.86 6.92 9.89
N PHE A 31 -4.98 7.45 10.72
CA PHE A 31 -4.71 8.86 10.61
C PHE A 31 -3.28 9.08 10.12
N PRO A 32 -2.98 10.30 9.66
CA PRO A 32 -1.67 10.57 9.06
C PRO A 32 -0.53 10.18 9.98
N GLY A 33 0.47 9.54 9.42
CA GLY A 33 1.65 9.18 10.17
C GLY A 33 1.50 8.02 11.14
N ALA A 34 0.39 7.26 11.07
CA ALA A 34 0.14 6.20 12.05
C ALA A 34 1.28 5.20 12.18
N PHE A 35 1.95 4.89 11.07
CA PHE A 35 3.08 3.95 11.09
C PHE A 35 4.41 4.64 10.79
N TYR A 36 4.46 5.94 10.87
CA TYR A 36 5.63 6.71 10.51
C TYR A 36 6.87 6.17 11.23
N GLY A 37 7.89 5.82 10.45
CA GLY A 37 9.17 5.41 11.00
C GLY A 37 9.20 4.03 11.62
N ASN A 38 8.15 3.23 11.42
CA ASN A 38 8.14 1.88 11.94
C ASN A 38 9.18 1.05 11.19
N ARG A 39 10.11 0.43 11.92
CA ARG A 39 11.20 -0.30 11.32
C ARG A 39 11.04 -1.80 11.40
N HIS A 40 9.88 -2.29 11.78
CA HIS A 40 9.68 -3.71 11.96
C HIS A 40 8.69 -4.28 10.95
N ILE A 41 7.73 -3.47 10.54
CA ILE A 41 6.64 -3.94 9.69
C ILE A 41 7.14 -4.27 8.29
N GLU A 42 6.78 -5.43 7.79
CA GLU A 42 7.16 -5.87 6.45
C GLU A 42 5.96 -6.06 5.53
N ARG A 43 4.79 -6.37 6.08
CA ARG A 43 3.57 -6.54 5.30
C ARG A 43 2.41 -5.89 5.98
N VAL A 44 1.57 -5.24 5.22
CA VAL A 44 0.37 -4.60 5.74
C VAL A 44 -0.78 -4.85 4.79
N VAL A 45 -1.93 -5.23 5.35
CA VAL A 45 -3.18 -5.25 4.59
C VAL A 45 -4.04 -4.15 5.17
N LEU A 46 -4.40 -3.17 4.36
CA LEU A 46 -5.19 -2.04 4.82
C LEU A 46 -6.67 -2.40 4.83
N PRO A 47 -7.49 -1.69 5.63
CA PRO A 47 -8.91 -2.03 5.72
C PRO A 47 -9.63 -1.67 4.43
N GLU A 48 -10.62 -2.47 4.07
CA GLU A 48 -11.34 -2.31 2.81
C GLU A 48 -12.12 -1.01 2.72
N TRP A 49 -12.52 -0.47 3.85
CA TRP A 49 -13.34 0.74 3.86
C TRP A 49 -12.54 2.01 3.64
N ALA A 50 -11.23 1.93 3.70
CA ALA A 50 -10.42 3.14 3.65
C ALA A 50 -10.47 3.74 2.25
N GLU A 51 -10.90 4.97 2.16
CA GLU A 51 -10.99 5.67 0.88
C GLU A 51 -9.71 6.40 0.55
N THR A 52 -8.82 6.51 1.51
CA THR A 52 -7.57 7.22 1.33
C THR A 52 -6.48 6.56 2.15
N VAL A 53 -5.31 6.45 1.56
CA VAL A 53 -4.11 6.09 2.32
C VAL A 53 -3.56 7.41 2.85
N PRO A 54 -3.60 7.66 4.16
CA PRO A 54 -3.32 8.99 4.69
C PRO A 54 -1.89 9.44 4.47
N ARG A 55 -1.72 10.75 4.54
CA ARG A 55 -0.42 11.36 4.38
C ARG A 55 0.57 10.79 5.41
N ASN A 56 1.76 10.51 4.95
CA ASN A 56 2.86 10.02 5.79
C ASN A 56 2.59 8.69 6.49
N LEU A 57 1.56 7.96 6.08
CA LEU A 57 1.15 6.75 6.82
C LEU A 57 2.31 5.79 7.04
N PHE A 58 3.08 5.50 5.99
CA PHE A 58 4.21 4.58 6.09
C PHE A 58 5.54 5.27 5.81
N LYS A 59 5.59 6.59 5.96
CA LYS A 59 6.83 7.30 5.67
C LYS A 59 7.94 6.77 6.57
N GLY A 60 9.03 6.40 5.97
CA GLY A 60 10.20 5.91 6.70
C GLY A 60 10.08 4.48 7.19
N CYS A 61 9.10 3.72 6.71
CA CYS A 61 8.99 2.31 7.06
C CYS A 61 9.99 1.54 6.20
N THR A 62 11.23 1.48 6.66
CA THR A 62 12.34 1.01 5.85
C THR A 62 12.36 -0.49 5.60
N LYS A 63 11.52 -1.27 6.30
CA LYS A 63 11.45 -2.70 6.07
C LYS A 63 10.15 -3.13 5.41
N LEU A 64 9.26 -2.20 5.12
CA LEU A 64 7.98 -2.53 4.50
C LEU A 64 8.21 -3.02 3.09
N LYS A 65 7.75 -4.24 2.80
CA LYS A 65 7.94 -4.90 1.51
C LYS A 65 6.66 -5.04 0.72
N GLU A 66 5.54 -5.32 1.38
CA GLU A 66 4.28 -5.62 0.71
C GLU A 66 3.15 -4.85 1.34
N VAL A 67 2.29 -4.28 0.52
CA VAL A 67 1.11 -3.57 0.98
C VAL A 67 -0.07 -3.98 0.13
N THR A 68 -1.20 -4.30 0.78
CA THR A 68 -2.46 -4.49 0.08
C THR A 68 -3.29 -3.26 0.29
N LEU A 69 -3.64 -2.58 -0.79
CA LEU A 69 -4.36 -1.33 -0.75
C LEU A 69 -5.87 -1.57 -0.80
N PRO A 70 -6.67 -0.66 -0.26
CA PRO A 70 -8.11 -0.74 -0.42
C PRO A 70 -8.50 -0.44 -1.87
N ALA A 71 -9.69 -0.86 -2.26
CA ALA A 71 -10.17 -0.62 -3.61
C ALA A 71 -10.41 0.86 -3.83
N ASP A 72 -10.00 1.37 -4.98
CA ASP A 72 -10.25 2.75 -5.40
C ASP A 72 -9.77 3.82 -4.45
N SER A 73 -8.78 3.51 -3.64
CA SER A 73 -8.31 4.49 -2.67
C SER A 73 -7.33 5.45 -3.32
N ASP A 74 -7.32 6.67 -2.80
CA ASP A 74 -6.33 7.65 -3.18
C ASP A 74 -5.10 7.49 -2.29
N ILE A 75 -3.93 7.75 -2.82
CA ILE A 75 -2.69 7.68 -2.05
C ILE A 75 -2.21 9.10 -1.82
N SER A 76 -2.15 9.50 -0.57
CA SER A 76 -1.83 10.87 -0.20
C SER A 76 -0.33 11.11 -0.20
N GLU A 77 0.01 12.38 -0.02
CA GLU A 77 1.38 12.83 -0.08
C GLU A 77 2.27 12.08 0.89
N SER A 78 3.40 11.64 0.43
CA SER A 78 4.44 10.98 1.23
C SER A 78 3.97 9.71 1.95
N ALA A 79 2.88 9.12 1.51
CA ALA A 79 2.32 7.96 2.20
C ALA A 79 3.31 6.81 2.30
N PHE A 80 4.16 6.64 1.28
CA PHE A 80 5.18 5.59 1.27
C PHE A 80 6.58 6.15 1.10
N GLU A 81 6.75 7.43 1.40
CA GLU A 81 8.06 8.05 1.19
C GLU A 81 9.11 7.36 2.03
N GLY A 82 10.22 6.99 1.42
CA GLY A 82 11.32 6.36 2.14
C GLY A 82 11.14 4.89 2.43
N CYS A 83 10.13 4.26 1.84
CA CYS A 83 9.96 2.81 2.00
C CYS A 83 10.92 2.12 1.05
N VAL A 84 12.18 2.03 1.44
CA VAL A 84 13.25 1.58 0.56
C VAL A 84 13.20 0.08 0.24
N ALA A 85 12.42 -0.69 0.99
CA ALA A 85 12.30 -2.12 0.75
C ALA A 85 11.01 -2.48 0.01
N LEU A 86 10.17 -1.51 -0.33
CA LEU A 86 8.85 -1.78 -0.90
C LEU A 86 8.99 -2.33 -2.31
N THR A 87 8.50 -3.54 -2.52
CA THR A 87 8.61 -4.19 -3.82
C THR A 87 7.29 -4.62 -4.41
N ASP A 88 6.26 -4.82 -3.60
CA ASP A 88 5.00 -5.36 -4.08
C ASP A 88 3.81 -4.60 -3.52
N ILE A 89 2.90 -4.20 -4.40
CA ILE A 89 1.67 -3.54 -4.01
C ILE A 89 0.52 -4.31 -4.62
N TYR A 90 -0.43 -4.72 -3.79
CA TYR A 90 -1.57 -5.51 -4.22
C TYR A 90 -2.81 -4.66 -4.30
N LEU A 91 -3.50 -4.72 -5.42
CA LEU A 91 -4.68 -3.91 -5.71
C LEU A 91 -5.88 -4.82 -5.88
N PRO A 92 -6.89 -4.74 -5.02
CA PRO A 92 -8.07 -5.60 -5.22
C PRO A 92 -8.89 -5.16 -6.43
N LEU A 93 -8.91 -3.89 -6.73
CA LEU A 93 -9.58 -3.38 -7.90
C LEU A 93 -8.65 -2.40 -8.60
N CYS A 94 -8.90 -1.15 -8.49
CA CYS A 94 -8.05 -0.16 -9.09
C CYS A 94 -7.59 0.81 -8.03
N ILE A 95 -6.88 1.84 -8.44
CA ILE A 95 -6.32 2.80 -7.54
C ILE A 95 -6.80 4.17 -7.97
N GLY A 96 -7.00 5.06 -7.04
CA GLY A 96 -7.40 6.41 -7.35
C GLY A 96 -6.22 7.29 -7.71
N ASN A 97 -6.19 8.49 -7.19
CA ASN A 97 -5.10 9.41 -7.47
C ASN A 97 -3.90 9.09 -6.62
N ILE A 98 -2.71 9.35 -7.13
CA ILE A 98 -1.48 9.14 -6.41
C ILE A 98 -0.78 10.48 -6.31
N ALA A 99 -0.57 10.97 -5.10
CA ALA A 99 0.10 12.25 -4.89
C ALA A 99 1.55 12.19 -5.37
N ALA A 100 2.07 13.32 -5.76
CA ALA A 100 3.37 13.39 -6.42
C ALA A 100 4.51 12.76 -5.62
N ASN A 101 4.52 12.91 -4.32
CA ASN A 101 5.61 12.41 -3.50
C ASN A 101 5.26 11.13 -2.76
N ALA A 102 4.17 10.48 -3.15
CA ALA A 102 3.70 9.32 -2.41
C ALA A 102 4.73 8.21 -2.31
N PHE A 103 5.50 8.01 -3.38
CA PHE A 103 6.50 6.93 -3.43
C PHE A 103 7.92 7.46 -3.52
N LYS A 104 8.16 8.69 -3.05
CA LYS A 104 9.48 9.26 -3.12
C LYS A 104 10.45 8.41 -2.31
N GLY A 105 11.58 8.08 -2.90
CA GLY A 105 12.60 7.28 -2.21
C GLY A 105 12.33 5.79 -2.20
N CYS A 106 11.26 5.34 -2.86
CA CYS A 106 10.99 3.92 -2.99
C CYS A 106 11.77 3.35 -4.17
N PRO A 107 11.93 2.02 -4.23
CA PRO A 107 12.56 1.41 -5.39
C PRO A 107 11.77 1.71 -6.66
N GLU A 108 12.44 1.75 -7.79
CA GLU A 108 11.77 2.03 -9.04
C GLU A 108 11.11 0.80 -9.63
N ASN A 109 11.44 -0.37 -9.13
CA ASN A 109 10.92 -1.60 -9.70
C ASN A 109 9.80 -2.21 -8.86
N ILE A 110 8.95 -1.38 -8.29
CA ILE A 110 7.80 -1.88 -7.55
C ILE A 110 6.90 -2.64 -8.50
N ARG A 111 6.42 -3.80 -8.06
CA ARG A 111 5.50 -4.62 -8.81
C ARG A 111 4.09 -4.38 -8.31
N PHE A 112 3.19 -4.07 -9.23
CA PHE A 112 1.78 -3.86 -8.90
C PHE A 112 1.01 -5.11 -9.31
N HIS A 113 0.22 -5.67 -8.39
CA HIS A 113 -0.51 -6.90 -8.64
C HIS A 113 -2.01 -6.62 -8.62
N VAL A 114 -2.72 -7.06 -9.64
CA VAL A 114 -4.15 -6.90 -9.69
C VAL A 114 -4.81 -8.26 -9.80
N ASN A 115 -5.91 -8.45 -9.07
CA ASN A 115 -6.58 -9.73 -9.04
C ASN A 115 -8.03 -9.66 -9.50
N SER A 116 -8.44 -8.61 -10.12
CA SER A 116 -9.85 -8.43 -10.48
C SER A 116 -10.07 -8.71 -11.97
N PRO A 117 -11.02 -9.57 -12.31
CA PRO A 117 -11.29 -9.86 -13.70
C PRO A 117 -12.03 -8.73 -14.43
N ILE A 118 -12.55 -7.75 -13.69
CA ILE A 118 -13.30 -6.67 -14.33
C ILE A 118 -12.43 -5.47 -14.65
N ILE A 119 -11.18 -5.50 -14.28
CA ILE A 119 -10.29 -4.38 -14.52
C ILE A 119 -9.60 -4.55 -15.87
N ASN A 120 -9.52 -3.49 -16.63
CA ASN A 120 -8.71 -3.46 -17.84
C ASN A 120 -7.28 -3.18 -17.41
N PRO A 121 -6.39 -4.18 -17.46
CA PRO A 121 -5.05 -3.99 -16.88
C PRO A 121 -4.24 -2.95 -17.61
N GLU A 122 -4.44 -2.81 -18.92
CA GLU A 122 -3.67 -1.84 -19.66
C GLU A 122 -4.02 -0.42 -19.26
N LYS A 123 -5.31 -0.15 -19.09
CA LYS A 123 -5.73 1.17 -18.65
C LYS A 123 -5.28 1.46 -17.23
N LEU A 124 -5.31 0.45 -16.38
CA LEU A 124 -4.85 0.62 -15.01
C LEU A 124 -3.35 0.93 -15.00
N LYS A 125 -2.59 0.22 -15.80
CA LYS A 125 -1.16 0.48 -15.89
C LYS A 125 -0.89 1.90 -16.35
N GLN A 126 -1.59 2.35 -17.39
CA GLN A 126 -1.41 3.69 -17.90
C GLN A 126 -1.74 4.74 -16.85
N HIS A 127 -2.79 4.50 -16.07
CA HIS A 127 -3.17 5.41 -15.04
C HIS A 127 -2.07 5.52 -13.98
N ILE A 128 -1.56 4.37 -13.52
CA ILE A 128 -0.54 4.38 -12.48
C ILE A 128 0.74 5.03 -13.01
N GLU A 129 1.11 4.74 -14.24
CA GLU A 129 2.32 5.32 -14.81
C GLU A 129 2.18 6.83 -14.96
N LYS A 130 0.98 7.28 -15.30
CA LYS A 130 0.76 8.70 -15.43
C LYS A 130 0.90 9.39 -14.08
N GLU A 131 0.34 8.78 -13.04
CA GLU A 131 0.40 9.38 -11.70
C GLU A 131 1.81 9.36 -11.14
N LEU A 132 2.55 8.30 -11.40
CA LEU A 132 3.90 8.17 -10.88
C LEU A 132 4.95 8.85 -11.75
N GLY A 133 4.64 9.09 -13.01
CA GLY A 133 5.60 9.71 -13.91
C GLY A 133 6.70 8.78 -14.36
N ARG A 134 6.46 7.48 -14.29
CA ARG A 134 7.48 6.51 -14.71
C ARG A 134 6.80 5.19 -15.06
N SER A 135 7.54 4.33 -15.74
CA SER A 135 7.04 3.01 -16.11
C SER A 135 6.97 2.09 -14.91
N ILE A 136 6.03 1.17 -14.94
CA ILE A 136 5.87 0.20 -13.86
C ILE A 136 5.67 -1.18 -14.44
N GLU A 137 5.75 -2.19 -13.58
CA GLU A 137 5.39 -3.55 -13.93
C GLU A 137 4.05 -3.87 -13.30
N LEU A 138 3.12 -4.36 -14.10
CA LEU A 138 1.81 -4.75 -13.60
C LEU A 138 1.64 -6.24 -13.83
N TYR A 139 1.27 -6.95 -12.76
CA TYR A 139 1.06 -8.38 -12.79
C TYR A 139 -0.42 -8.67 -12.63
N ASP A 140 -0.94 -9.49 -13.56
CA ASP A 140 -2.32 -9.90 -13.51
C ASP A 140 -2.34 -11.31 -12.94
N ASN A 141 -2.81 -11.45 -11.72
CA ASN A 141 -2.81 -12.72 -11.04
C ASN A 141 -4.12 -13.48 -11.19
N ILE A 142 -4.96 -13.05 -12.08
CA ILE A 142 -6.24 -13.68 -12.30
C ILE A 142 -6.00 -15.12 -12.77
N GLY A 143 -6.74 -16.04 -12.20
CA GLY A 143 -6.61 -17.43 -12.56
C GLY A 143 -5.46 -18.13 -11.86
N GLY A 144 -4.90 -17.50 -10.86
CA GLY A 144 -3.83 -18.09 -10.08
C GLY A 144 -2.47 -17.99 -10.72
N LYS A 145 -2.37 -17.24 -11.80
CA LYS A 145 -1.09 -17.04 -12.44
C LYS A 145 -0.68 -15.60 -12.41
N SER A 146 0.59 -15.38 -12.21
CA SER A 146 1.14 -14.05 -12.21
C SER A 146 1.87 -13.85 -13.53
N ARG A 147 1.64 -12.73 -14.18
CA ARG A 147 2.35 -12.47 -15.40
C ARG A 147 2.51 -10.98 -15.60
N ASN A 148 3.62 -10.61 -16.22
CA ASN A 148 3.89 -9.24 -16.52
C ASN A 148 3.20 -8.99 -17.85
N SER A 149 2.03 -8.47 -17.81
CA SER A 149 1.19 -8.42 -18.97
C SER A 149 1.34 -7.24 -19.84
N PHE A 150 1.80 -6.21 -19.34
CA PHE A 150 1.63 -4.98 -20.05
C PHE A 150 2.80 -4.04 -19.83
#